data_912862939c64ed5c0122fbb1c3b036d3
#
_entry.id   912862939c64ed5c0122fbb1c3b036d3
#
_cell.length_a   1.000
_cell.length_b   1.000
_cell.length_c   1.000
_cell.angle_alpha   90.00
_cell.angle_beta   90.00
_cell.angle_gamma   90.00
#
_symmetry.space_group_name_H-M   'P 1'
#
loop_
_entity.id
_entity.type
_entity.pdbx_description
1 polymer ?
#
loop_
_entity_poly.entity_id
_entity_poly.type
_entity_poly.pdbx_seq_one_letter_code
_entity_poly.pdbx_strand_id
1 'polypeptide(L)'
;MKLSKAQLDLKDGITKEWLITNGIGGYGSSTVLGINTRKYHGLLVAPLTPPARRHVILSKVDESIEIEGTKYNLYSNICKNYISDGYKYQKAFEKEYMPVFTYKVNDVKITKIICMEYGKNTVCVLYKIQNDGPKAKLTV
;
A
#
# COMPACT_ATOMS: atom_id res chain seq x y z
N MET A 1 3.16 13.50 6.84
CA MET A 1 2.33 13.72 5.62
C MET A 1 0.93 13.20 5.91
N LYS A 2 -0.09 14.01 5.65
CA LYS A 2 -1.51 13.59 5.74
C LYS A 2 -2.24 14.05 4.50
N LEU A 3 -2.91 13.14 3.81
CA LEU A 3 -3.64 13.41 2.57
C LEU A 3 -5.07 12.90 2.72
N SER A 4 -6.03 13.76 2.40
CA SER A 4 -7.46 13.41 2.33
C SER A 4 -7.84 12.92 0.94
N LYS A 5 -9.07 12.42 0.77
CA LYS A 5 -9.58 11.93 -0.51
C LYS A 5 -9.39 12.92 -1.67
N ALA A 6 -9.57 14.20 -1.43
CA ALA A 6 -9.41 15.25 -2.46
C ALA A 6 -7.97 15.35 -3.03
N GLN A 7 -6.97 14.83 -2.32
CA GLN A 7 -5.55 14.86 -2.69
C GLN A 7 -5.04 13.49 -3.18
N LEU A 8 -5.92 12.51 -3.28
CA LEU A 8 -5.65 11.12 -3.68
C LEU A 8 -6.25 10.79 -5.06
N ASP A 9 -6.24 11.76 -5.98
CA ASP A 9 -6.52 11.49 -7.38
C ASP A 9 -5.32 10.82 -8.07
N LEU A 10 -5.55 10.26 -9.25
CA LEU A 10 -4.50 9.51 -9.95
C LEU A 10 -3.33 10.41 -10.35
N LYS A 11 -3.61 11.62 -10.85
CA LYS A 11 -2.61 12.53 -11.39
C LYS A 11 -1.61 12.98 -10.32
N ASP A 12 -2.14 13.40 -9.18
CA ASP A 12 -1.31 13.93 -8.09
C ASP A 12 -0.77 12.80 -7.20
N GLY A 13 -1.54 11.76 -6.97
CA GLY A 13 -1.17 10.67 -6.07
C GLY A 13 -0.01 9.82 -6.57
N ILE A 14 0.18 9.69 -7.89
CA ILE A 14 1.34 8.97 -8.45
C ILE A 14 2.66 9.76 -8.34
N THR A 15 2.61 11.05 -8.05
CA THR A 15 3.80 11.90 -7.88
C THR A 15 4.27 11.99 -6.43
N LYS A 16 3.42 11.60 -5.48
CA LYS A 16 3.72 11.64 -4.04
C LYS A 16 4.16 10.25 -3.57
N GLU A 17 5.30 10.18 -2.92
CA GLU A 17 5.92 8.92 -2.51
C GLU A 17 6.16 8.87 -1.01
N TRP A 18 6.25 7.66 -0.48
CA TRP A 18 6.66 7.39 0.88
C TRP A 18 7.86 6.45 0.91
N LEU A 19 8.62 6.53 1.98
CA LEU A 19 9.79 5.70 2.25
C LEU A 19 9.82 5.34 3.73
N ILE A 20 10.11 4.07 4.03
CA ILE A 20 10.50 3.55 5.36
C ILE A 20 11.77 2.73 5.21
N THR A 21 12.57 2.63 6.26
CA THR A 21 13.88 1.95 6.25
C THR A 21 14.02 0.99 7.43
N ASN A 22 14.89 -0.02 7.27
CA ASN A 22 15.18 -1.01 8.31
C ASN A 22 16.52 -0.81 9.03
N GLY A 23 17.26 0.26 8.74
CA GLY A 23 18.53 0.59 9.39
C GLY A 23 19.76 -0.15 8.85
N ILE A 24 19.61 -1.20 8.02
CA ILE A 24 20.70 -1.98 7.42
C ILE A 24 20.81 -1.85 5.92
N GLY A 25 20.19 -0.80 5.35
CA GLY A 25 20.22 -0.50 3.92
C GLY A 25 18.99 -1.02 3.14
N GLY A 26 18.10 -1.77 3.77
CA GLY A 26 16.81 -2.15 3.20
C GLY A 26 15.75 -1.06 3.41
N TYR A 27 14.73 -1.06 2.56
CA TYR A 27 13.65 -0.08 2.61
C TYR A 27 12.35 -0.62 1.98
N GLY A 28 11.24 0.04 2.31
CA GLY A 28 9.98 -0.04 1.57
C GLY A 28 9.63 1.33 1.02
N SER A 29 9.20 1.40 -0.23
CA SER A 29 8.80 2.64 -0.90
C SER A 29 7.77 2.39 -2.00
N SER A 30 6.81 3.29 -2.12
CA SER A 30 5.84 3.31 -3.22
C SER A 30 5.18 4.69 -3.29
N THR A 31 4.23 4.88 -4.19
CA THR A 31 3.39 6.08 -4.18
C THR A 31 2.33 6.00 -3.08
N VAL A 32 1.74 7.13 -2.75
CA VAL A 32 0.64 7.22 -1.76
C VAL A 32 -0.65 6.50 -2.21
N LEU A 33 -0.72 6.10 -3.48
CA LEU A 33 -1.80 5.25 -4.03
C LEU A 33 -1.42 3.77 -4.08
N GLY A 34 -0.20 3.39 -3.64
CA GLY A 34 0.30 2.02 -3.73
C GLY A 34 0.65 1.57 -5.15
N ILE A 35 0.78 2.52 -6.10
CA ILE A 35 1.20 2.26 -7.47
C ILE A 35 2.71 2.34 -7.57
N ASN A 36 3.36 1.27 -8.01
CA ASN A 36 4.80 1.27 -8.22
C ASN A 36 5.14 1.95 -9.56
N THR A 37 5.69 3.16 -9.52
CA THR A 37 6.04 3.97 -10.68
C THR A 37 7.54 3.99 -10.98
N ARG A 38 8.36 3.42 -10.09
CA ARG A 38 9.82 3.37 -10.23
C ARG A 38 10.34 1.93 -10.15
N LYS A 39 11.49 1.68 -10.78
CA LYS A 39 12.15 0.37 -10.82
C LYS A 39 12.36 -0.27 -9.43
N TYR A 40 12.65 0.54 -8.42
CA TYR A 40 12.90 0.10 -7.06
C TYR A 40 11.77 0.46 -6.08
N HIS A 41 10.55 0.69 -6.56
CA HIS A 41 9.39 0.66 -5.69
C HIS A 41 9.10 -0.77 -5.27
N GLY A 42 8.86 -0.97 -4.00
CA GLY A 42 8.53 -2.26 -3.40
C GLY A 42 8.28 -2.15 -1.92
N LEU A 43 7.52 -3.09 -1.38
CA LEU A 43 7.28 -3.19 0.05
C LEU A 43 8.51 -3.68 0.81
N LEU A 44 9.36 -4.48 0.14
CA LEU A 44 10.66 -4.90 0.66
C LEU A 44 11.71 -4.85 -0.45
N VAL A 45 12.59 -3.88 -0.37
CA VAL A 45 13.82 -3.81 -1.14
C VAL A 45 14.97 -4.09 -0.17
N ALA A 46 15.55 -5.28 -0.25
CA ALA A 46 16.51 -5.77 0.72
C ALA A 46 17.93 -5.75 0.17
N PRO A 47 18.95 -5.37 0.97
CA PRO A 47 20.34 -5.56 0.63
C PRO A 47 20.73 -7.04 0.81
N LEU A 48 21.24 -7.68 -0.22
CA LEU A 48 21.79 -9.05 -0.11
C LEU A 48 23.17 -9.04 0.56
N THR A 49 23.88 -7.94 0.44
CA THR A 49 25.12 -7.67 1.17
C THR A 49 24.99 -6.27 1.79
N PRO A 50 24.58 -6.18 3.05
CA PRO A 50 24.35 -4.87 3.68
C PRO A 50 25.59 -3.95 3.64
N PRO A 51 25.42 -2.67 3.34
CA PRO A 51 24.19 -1.98 2.94
C PRO A 51 23.94 -1.96 1.42
N ALA A 52 24.67 -2.76 0.65
CA ALA A 52 24.74 -2.75 -0.82
C ALA A 52 23.94 -3.91 -1.47
N ARG A 53 23.97 -3.95 -2.82
CA ARG A 53 23.36 -5.00 -3.66
C ARG A 53 21.86 -5.21 -3.36
N ARG A 54 21.08 -4.15 -3.49
CA ARG A 54 19.64 -4.15 -3.22
C ARG A 54 18.85 -4.86 -4.31
N HIS A 55 17.87 -5.66 -3.89
CA HIS A 55 16.92 -6.36 -4.75
C HIS A 55 15.50 -6.13 -4.25
N VAL A 56 14.58 -6.01 -5.17
CA VAL A 56 13.14 -5.99 -4.85
C VAL A 56 12.72 -7.43 -4.52
N ILE A 57 12.49 -7.70 -3.25
CA ILE A 57 12.09 -9.02 -2.74
C ILE A 57 10.56 -9.16 -2.73
N LEU A 58 9.85 -8.09 -2.30
CA LEU A 58 8.41 -8.03 -2.32
C LEU A 58 7.98 -6.72 -2.99
N SER A 59 7.41 -6.82 -4.18
CA SER A 59 7.00 -5.65 -4.95
C SER A 59 5.79 -4.96 -4.31
N LYS A 60 4.70 -5.69 -4.14
CA LYS A 60 3.46 -5.18 -3.54
C LYS A 60 2.56 -6.34 -3.09
N VAL A 61 1.50 -5.98 -2.40
CA VAL A 61 0.38 -6.87 -2.03
C VAL A 61 -0.88 -6.23 -2.61
N ASP A 62 -1.67 -7.01 -3.32
CA ASP A 62 -2.91 -6.58 -3.96
C ASP A 62 -4.11 -7.14 -3.18
N GLU A 63 -4.92 -6.26 -2.62
CA GLU A 63 -6.06 -6.61 -1.79
C GLU A 63 -7.37 -6.50 -2.55
N SER A 64 -8.31 -7.37 -2.25
CA SER A 64 -9.70 -7.26 -2.67
C SER A 64 -10.65 -7.58 -1.53
N ILE A 65 -11.83 -6.97 -1.53
CA ILE A 65 -12.89 -7.27 -0.59
C ILE A 65 -14.14 -7.72 -1.34
N GLU A 66 -14.76 -8.78 -0.85
CA GLU A 66 -16.04 -9.28 -1.33
C GLU A 66 -17.11 -9.00 -0.29
N ILE A 67 -18.20 -8.36 -0.72
CA ILE A 67 -19.36 -8.01 0.11
C ILE A 67 -20.60 -8.45 -0.67
N GLU A 68 -21.42 -9.32 -0.08
CA GLU A 68 -22.65 -9.85 -0.71
C GLU A 68 -22.43 -10.33 -2.15
N GLY A 69 -21.34 -11.08 -2.38
CA GLY A 69 -20.99 -11.63 -3.69
C GLY A 69 -20.40 -10.64 -4.70
N THR A 70 -20.30 -9.36 -4.34
CA THR A 70 -19.65 -8.35 -5.18
C THR A 70 -18.22 -8.13 -4.75
N LYS A 71 -17.28 -8.28 -5.69
CA LYS A 71 -15.85 -8.09 -5.45
C LYS A 71 -15.39 -6.67 -5.80
N TYR A 72 -14.69 -6.04 -4.87
CA TYR A 72 -14.07 -4.74 -5.01
C TYR A 72 -12.55 -4.88 -4.91
N ASN A 73 -11.82 -4.48 -5.94
CA ASN A 73 -10.36 -4.46 -5.91
C ASN A 73 -9.87 -3.17 -5.26
N LEU A 74 -9.03 -3.28 -4.22
CA LEU A 74 -8.50 -2.13 -3.48
C LEU A 74 -7.11 -1.72 -3.99
N TYR A 75 -6.49 -2.56 -4.81
CA TYR A 75 -5.19 -2.28 -5.42
C TYR A 75 -5.31 -1.34 -6.62
N SER A 76 -4.24 -0.60 -6.87
CA SER A 76 -4.08 0.26 -8.03
C SER A 76 -2.81 -0.10 -8.79
N ASN A 77 -2.94 -0.30 -10.10
CA ASN A 77 -1.85 -0.61 -11.02
C ASN A 77 -2.00 0.22 -12.29
N ILE A 78 -0.89 0.66 -12.87
CA ILE A 78 -0.83 1.26 -14.20
C ILE A 78 -0.02 0.34 -15.08
N CYS A 79 -0.67 -0.26 -16.07
CA CYS A 79 -0.07 -1.06 -17.13
C CYS A 79 -0.33 -0.39 -18.47
N LYS A 80 0.41 -0.79 -19.51
CA LYS A 80 0.35 -0.17 -20.85
C LYS A 80 -1.08 0.03 -21.38
N ASN A 81 -1.99 -0.90 -21.12
CA ASN A 81 -3.37 -0.88 -21.64
C ASN A 81 -4.44 -1.05 -20.56
N TYR A 82 -4.07 -0.91 -19.27
CA TYR A 82 -4.98 -1.16 -18.18
C TYR A 82 -4.58 -0.35 -16.94
N ILE A 83 -5.58 0.28 -16.33
CA ILE A 83 -5.44 0.96 -15.03
C ILE A 83 -6.45 0.32 -14.10
N SER A 84 -5.98 -0.29 -13.02
CA SER A 84 -6.87 -0.70 -11.93
C SER A 84 -7.13 0.49 -11.01
N ASP A 85 -8.37 0.66 -10.59
CA ASP A 85 -8.87 1.90 -10.00
C ASP A 85 -9.16 1.81 -8.50
N GLY A 86 -8.49 0.91 -7.80
CA GLY A 86 -8.63 0.73 -6.34
C GLY A 86 -8.44 2.02 -5.52
N TYR A 87 -7.66 2.98 -6.03
CA TYR A 87 -7.50 4.31 -5.43
C TYR A 87 -8.82 5.05 -5.23
N LYS A 88 -9.87 4.72 -5.97
CA LYS A 88 -11.21 5.29 -5.80
C LYS A 88 -11.81 4.98 -4.42
N TYR A 89 -11.47 3.83 -3.86
CA TYR A 89 -11.91 3.40 -2.53
C TYR A 89 -11.03 3.98 -1.40
N GLN A 90 -9.84 4.47 -1.73
CA GLN A 90 -8.94 5.09 -0.76
C GLN A 90 -9.51 6.44 -0.29
N LYS A 91 -9.61 6.62 1.02
CA LYS A 91 -10.18 7.82 1.67
C LYS A 91 -9.11 8.71 2.28
N ALA A 92 -8.01 8.12 2.75
CA ALA A 92 -6.91 8.87 3.35
C ALA A 92 -5.58 8.12 3.18
N PHE A 93 -4.51 8.88 3.23
CA PHE A 93 -3.15 8.39 3.40
C PHE A 93 -2.45 9.21 4.48
N GLU A 94 -1.81 8.55 5.41
CA GLU A 94 -1.01 9.21 6.43
C GLU A 94 0.37 8.56 6.52
N LYS A 95 1.40 9.37 6.73
CA LYS A 95 2.74 8.91 7.09
C LYS A 95 3.38 9.90 8.05
N GLU A 96 3.51 9.48 9.27
CA GLU A 96 4.40 10.04 10.29
C GLU A 96 5.63 9.12 10.40
N TYR A 97 5.48 7.98 11.01
CA TYR A 97 6.51 6.92 11.08
C TYR A 97 6.27 5.83 10.03
N MET A 98 5.04 5.33 9.95
CA MET A 98 4.62 4.25 9.06
C MET A 98 3.60 4.76 8.04
N PRO A 99 3.63 4.28 6.79
CA PRO A 99 2.56 4.56 5.83
C PRO A 99 1.26 3.84 6.25
N VAL A 100 0.19 4.60 6.30
CA VAL A 100 -1.16 4.17 6.67
C VAL A 100 -2.13 4.53 5.55
N PHE A 101 -2.75 3.53 4.97
CA PHE A 101 -3.75 3.67 3.92
C PHE A 101 -5.12 3.38 4.50
N THR A 102 -6.08 4.25 4.30
CA THR A 102 -7.47 4.04 4.72
C THR A 102 -8.35 3.89 3.49
N TYR A 103 -9.03 2.75 3.40
CA TYR A 103 -10.03 2.46 2.37
C TYR A 103 -11.43 2.39 2.99
N LYS A 104 -12.45 2.69 2.19
CA LYS A 104 -13.85 2.48 2.56
C LYS A 104 -14.61 1.95 1.35
N VAL A 105 -15.29 0.81 1.54
CA VAL A 105 -16.22 0.20 0.60
C VAL A 105 -17.50 -0.08 1.36
N ASN A 106 -18.60 0.56 0.96
CA ASN A 106 -19.86 0.50 1.68
C ASN A 106 -19.67 0.81 3.18
N ASP A 107 -20.04 -0.10 4.08
CA ASP A 107 -19.91 0.03 5.53
C ASP A 107 -18.61 -0.57 6.08
N VAL A 108 -17.73 -1.05 5.19
CA VAL A 108 -16.44 -1.63 5.59
C VAL A 108 -15.33 -0.59 5.46
N LYS A 109 -14.64 -0.33 6.57
CA LYS A 109 -13.42 0.47 6.61
C LYS A 109 -12.22 -0.43 6.82
N ILE A 110 -11.23 -0.31 5.96
CA ILE A 110 -9.98 -1.08 6.00
C ILE A 110 -8.83 -0.10 6.18
N THR A 111 -8.03 -0.31 7.22
CA THR A 111 -6.79 0.43 7.44
C THR A 111 -5.61 -0.53 7.23
N LYS A 112 -4.79 -0.25 6.21
CA LYS A 112 -3.55 -0.97 5.90
C LYS A 112 -2.37 -0.17 6.44
N ILE A 113 -1.53 -0.80 7.23
CA ILE A 113 -0.32 -0.21 7.82
C ILE A 113 0.87 -1.03 7.36
N ILE A 114 1.94 -0.36 6.92
CA ILE A 114 3.17 -1.02 6.50
C ILE A 114 4.28 -0.62 7.47
N CYS A 115 5.00 -1.58 8.00
CA CYS A 115 6.15 -1.34 8.86
C CYS A 115 7.30 -2.29 8.53
N MET A 116 8.51 -1.89 8.92
CA MET A 116 9.71 -2.72 8.79
C MET A 116 10.33 -2.96 10.16
N GLU A 117 10.83 -4.15 10.36
CA GLU A 117 11.60 -4.48 11.56
C GLU A 117 13.01 -3.88 11.45
N TYR A 118 13.42 -3.15 12.48
CA TYR A 118 14.75 -2.54 12.52
C TYR A 118 15.84 -3.63 12.59
N GLY A 119 16.87 -3.49 11.78
CA GLY A 119 17.99 -4.45 11.73
C GLY A 119 17.70 -5.74 10.95
N LYS A 120 16.50 -5.90 10.35
CA LYS A 120 16.14 -7.11 9.61
C LYS A 120 15.51 -6.80 8.26
N ASN A 121 15.66 -7.71 7.29
CA ASN A 121 14.98 -7.66 6.01
C ASN A 121 13.56 -8.25 6.12
N THR A 122 12.76 -7.65 6.98
CA THR A 122 11.39 -8.05 7.28
C THR A 122 10.45 -6.86 7.09
N VAL A 123 9.39 -7.05 6.35
CA VAL A 123 8.26 -6.13 6.21
C VAL A 123 7.00 -6.77 6.77
N CYS A 124 6.22 -6.00 7.52
CA CYS A 124 4.90 -6.40 8.01
C CYS A 124 3.84 -5.53 7.36
N VAL A 125 2.76 -6.16 6.92
CA VAL A 125 1.56 -5.48 6.43
C VAL A 125 0.42 -5.85 7.36
N LEU A 126 -0.12 -4.87 8.07
CA LEU A 126 -1.15 -5.02 9.09
C LEU A 126 -2.48 -4.50 8.54
N TYR A 127 -3.55 -5.23 8.78
CA TYR A 127 -4.90 -4.82 8.40
C TYR A 127 -5.77 -4.68 9.64
N LYS A 128 -6.40 -3.51 9.79
CA LYS A 128 -7.48 -3.27 10.75
C LYS A 128 -8.77 -3.11 9.97
N ILE A 129 -9.75 -3.95 10.24
CA ILE A 129 -11.05 -3.97 9.55
C ILE A 129 -12.13 -3.57 10.56
N GLN A 130 -12.94 -2.58 10.19
CA GLN A 130 -14.17 -2.21 10.87
C GLN A 130 -15.31 -2.44 9.88
N ASN A 131 -16.29 -3.25 10.27
CA ASN A 131 -17.43 -3.61 9.44
C ASN A 131 -18.72 -3.44 10.26
N ASP A 132 -19.52 -2.47 9.86
CA ASP A 132 -20.81 -2.17 10.48
C ASP A 132 -21.98 -2.69 9.60
N GLY A 133 -21.67 -3.46 8.54
CA GLY A 133 -22.60 -3.97 7.55
C GLY A 133 -22.58 -5.51 7.43
N PRO A 134 -22.99 -6.03 6.27
CA PRO A 134 -23.05 -7.47 6.01
C PRO A 134 -21.66 -8.11 6.02
N LYS A 135 -21.63 -9.45 6.08
CA LYS A 135 -20.40 -10.24 6.07
C LYS A 135 -19.54 -9.89 4.86
N ALA A 136 -18.26 -9.61 5.12
CA ALA A 136 -17.28 -9.29 4.12
C ALA A 136 -16.06 -10.22 4.22
N LYS A 137 -15.41 -10.50 3.06
CA LYS A 137 -14.21 -11.32 2.95
C LYS A 137 -13.09 -10.49 2.35
N LEU A 138 -12.04 -10.22 3.14
CA LEU A 138 -10.80 -9.65 2.62
C LEU A 138 -9.91 -10.78 2.07
N THR A 139 -9.37 -10.57 0.89
CA THR A 139 -8.37 -11.43 0.24
C THR A 139 -7.13 -10.59 -0.06
N VAL A 140 -5.96 -11.15 0.23
CA VAL A 140 -4.64 -10.55 0.05
C VAL A 140 -3.81 -11.45 -0.84
#